data_64b7d023f64b9e678dc95f737e9a7bd1
#
_entry.id   64b7d023f64b9e678dc95f737e9a7bd1
#
_cell.length_a   1.000
_cell.length_b   1.000
_cell.length_c   1.000
_cell.angle_alpha   90.00
_cell.angle_beta   90.00
_cell.angle_gamma   90.00
#
_symmetry.space_group_name_H-M   'P 1'
#
loop_
_entity.id
_entity.type
_entity.pdbx_description
1 polymer ?
#
loop_
_entity_poly.entity_id
_entity_poly.type
_entity_poly.pdbx_seq_one_letter_code
_entity_poly.pdbx_strand_id
1 'polypeptide(L)'
;MKYDLICAYCDNRGIGYENNIPWKLSDDLKHFKSITTLNNNGKKNIVIMGRNTWESIPTQYRPLNDRYNFVLSSKVDFVDSHKTDFIGTSFEIMINYINSKQDLFCDSKIFIIGGEMLYNYVLTNHLNNIDKLYITEIYSSVECDRFFPKIDNEIFKIKEVSKFKKENDMFFRYFVYEKRINNNTDDNTDNTDNTDNYINEEELNYKNMIKDILENGLVRDDRTGVGTISVFAPYSMKYNLEDTFPLCTLKRGFLRAVFEELMLYIRGQTDNNILKEKNIHIWDGNTTREFLDKRGLKHLPEGDMGETYGFNMRHYGGTYINCKSEYGKNGFDQLEYVINEIKNNPHSRRILINLWNPKTTCNAALPSCLHQYQFYVNTEKKTLSVQIYLRSSDVFLANNWNVCTGALFVYLLCNLEDIELTPGNITMVCGDAHIYKNHIELAKIMVERESYPYPKLVVMNKKNKIEDFVYEDIKLIGYKTHPNDLKGEMAV
;
A
#
# COMPACT_ATOMS: atom_id res chain seq x y z
N MET A 1 -1.51 -31.98 -17.32
CA MET A 1 -2.02 -30.81 -18.07
C MET A 1 -2.15 -29.67 -17.09
N LYS A 2 -1.79 -28.45 -17.47
CA LYS A 2 -1.87 -27.24 -16.63
C LYS A 2 -3.00 -26.34 -17.09
N TYR A 3 -3.60 -25.57 -16.18
CA TYR A 3 -4.64 -24.59 -16.47
C TYR A 3 -4.32 -23.26 -15.81
N ASP A 4 -4.76 -22.19 -16.45
CA ASP A 4 -4.75 -20.85 -15.87
C ASP A 4 -6.18 -20.48 -15.46
N LEU A 5 -6.33 -19.71 -14.38
CA LEU A 5 -7.60 -19.08 -14.03
C LEU A 5 -7.51 -17.60 -14.34
N ILE A 6 -8.60 -17.03 -14.87
CA ILE A 6 -8.70 -15.58 -15.10
C ILE A 6 -10.02 -15.06 -14.57
N CYS A 7 -9.96 -14.00 -13.75
CA CYS A 7 -11.14 -13.45 -13.09
C CYS A 7 -10.94 -11.97 -12.77
N ALA A 8 -12.02 -11.19 -12.86
CA ALA A 8 -12.11 -9.87 -12.24
C ALA A 8 -13.06 -9.95 -11.05
N TYR A 9 -12.70 -9.30 -9.93
CA TYR A 9 -13.55 -9.24 -8.74
C TYR A 9 -13.44 -7.90 -8.01
N CYS A 10 -14.48 -7.50 -7.28
CA CYS A 10 -14.52 -6.31 -6.47
C CYS A 10 -14.08 -6.56 -5.00
N ASP A 11 -14.14 -5.55 -4.14
CA ASP A 11 -13.56 -5.57 -2.78
C ASP A 11 -13.87 -6.81 -1.93
N ASN A 12 -15.09 -7.34 -2.02
CA ASN A 12 -15.51 -8.55 -1.29
C ASN A 12 -15.30 -9.84 -2.08
N ARG A 13 -14.52 -9.80 -3.16
CA ARG A 13 -14.32 -10.87 -4.15
C ARG A 13 -15.57 -11.21 -4.95
N GLY A 14 -16.53 -10.30 -5.01
CA GLY A 14 -17.71 -10.45 -5.85
C GLY A 14 -17.35 -10.44 -7.33
N ILE A 15 -17.95 -11.34 -8.12
CA ILE A 15 -17.68 -11.54 -9.56
C ILE A 15 -18.92 -11.36 -10.44
N GLY A 16 -20.10 -11.31 -9.84
CA GLY A 16 -21.35 -11.22 -10.60
C GLY A 16 -22.54 -10.91 -9.71
N TYR A 17 -23.57 -10.37 -10.33
CA TYR A 17 -24.88 -10.10 -9.75
C TYR A 17 -25.98 -10.37 -10.78
N GLU A 18 -27.01 -11.13 -10.41
CA GLU A 18 -28.15 -11.49 -11.30
C GLU A 18 -27.69 -11.97 -12.69
N ASN A 19 -26.71 -12.85 -12.74
CA ASN A 19 -26.10 -13.41 -13.93
C ASN A 19 -25.43 -12.40 -14.88
N ASN A 20 -25.03 -11.22 -14.38
CA ASN A 20 -24.29 -10.20 -15.11
C ASN A 20 -23.01 -9.81 -14.38
N ILE A 21 -22.06 -9.21 -15.11
CA ILE A 21 -20.90 -8.53 -14.51
C ILE A 21 -21.37 -7.14 -14.04
N PRO A 22 -21.27 -6.81 -12.74
CA PRO A 22 -21.90 -5.60 -12.18
C PRO A 22 -21.12 -4.30 -12.42
N TRP A 23 -20.06 -4.33 -13.20
CA TRP A 23 -19.28 -3.16 -13.62
C TRP A 23 -19.08 -3.12 -15.13
N LYS A 24 -18.65 -1.97 -15.64
CA LYS A 24 -18.31 -1.79 -17.05
C LYS A 24 -16.89 -1.22 -17.12
N LEU A 25 -15.91 -2.08 -17.39
CA LEU A 25 -14.51 -1.74 -17.55
C LEU A 25 -14.02 -2.27 -18.90
N SER A 26 -13.89 -1.36 -19.87
CA SER A 26 -13.49 -1.71 -21.24
C SER A 26 -12.04 -2.18 -21.29
N ASP A 27 -11.19 -1.61 -20.45
CA ASP A 27 -9.78 -2.00 -20.36
C ASP A 27 -9.59 -3.39 -19.75
N ASP A 28 -10.46 -3.78 -18.81
CA ASP A 28 -10.45 -5.13 -18.26
C ASP A 28 -10.89 -6.16 -19.33
N LEU A 29 -11.93 -5.87 -20.11
CA LEU A 29 -12.34 -6.73 -21.21
C LEU A 29 -11.25 -6.88 -22.30
N LYS A 30 -10.53 -5.80 -22.62
CA LYS A 30 -9.37 -5.85 -23.53
C LYS A 30 -8.26 -6.71 -22.94
N HIS A 31 -7.97 -6.55 -21.65
CA HIS A 31 -6.97 -7.34 -20.94
C HIS A 31 -7.34 -8.82 -20.92
N PHE A 32 -8.59 -9.16 -20.56
CA PHE A 32 -9.12 -10.51 -20.64
C PHE A 32 -8.94 -11.11 -22.05
N LYS A 33 -9.33 -10.36 -23.10
CA LYS A 33 -9.14 -10.80 -24.49
C LYS A 33 -7.64 -11.03 -24.79
N SER A 34 -6.77 -10.09 -24.45
CA SER A 34 -5.35 -10.21 -24.76
C SER A 34 -4.71 -11.45 -24.12
N ILE A 35 -5.01 -11.72 -22.83
CA ILE A 35 -4.46 -12.87 -22.10
C ILE A 35 -4.99 -14.18 -22.67
N THR A 36 -6.31 -14.29 -22.96
CA THR A 36 -6.93 -15.54 -23.36
C THR A 36 -6.72 -15.89 -24.85
N THR A 37 -6.38 -14.90 -25.69
CA THR A 37 -6.09 -15.13 -27.14
C THR A 37 -4.60 -15.20 -27.44
N LEU A 38 -3.71 -14.83 -26.50
CA LEU A 38 -2.26 -14.90 -26.68
C LEU A 38 -1.81 -16.36 -26.84
N ASN A 39 -1.30 -16.67 -28.05
CA ASN A 39 -0.63 -17.92 -28.31
C ASN A 39 0.63 -17.63 -29.16
N ASN A 40 1.79 -17.95 -28.62
CA ASN A 40 3.08 -17.71 -29.26
C ASN A 40 3.25 -18.47 -30.59
N ASN A 41 2.41 -19.49 -30.82
CA ASN A 41 2.49 -20.39 -31.97
C ASN A 41 1.35 -20.20 -32.98
N GLY A 42 0.54 -19.13 -32.85
CA GLY A 42 -0.58 -18.85 -33.75
C GLY A 42 -1.81 -19.80 -33.60
N LYS A 43 -1.81 -20.65 -32.56
CA LYS A 43 -2.94 -21.53 -32.24
C LYS A 43 -3.92 -20.88 -31.27
N LYS A 44 -5.20 -21.29 -31.35
CA LYS A 44 -6.23 -20.83 -30.43
C LYS A 44 -6.06 -21.46 -29.06
N ASN A 45 -6.25 -20.66 -28.00
CA ASN A 45 -6.38 -21.16 -26.63
C ASN A 45 -7.79 -21.71 -26.35
N ILE A 46 -7.93 -22.50 -25.31
CA ILE A 46 -9.20 -23.06 -24.84
C ILE A 46 -9.69 -22.21 -23.65
N VAL A 47 -10.95 -21.79 -23.70
CA VAL A 47 -11.63 -21.18 -22.55
C VAL A 47 -12.72 -22.14 -22.06
N ILE A 48 -12.70 -22.46 -20.77
CA ILE A 48 -13.68 -23.34 -20.10
C ILE A 48 -14.53 -22.49 -19.16
N MET A 49 -15.83 -22.58 -19.29
CA MET A 49 -16.79 -21.84 -18.48
C MET A 49 -18.03 -22.67 -18.15
N GLY A 50 -18.68 -22.31 -17.04
CA GLY A 50 -20.00 -22.87 -16.73
C GLY A 50 -21.09 -22.30 -17.62
N ARG A 51 -22.22 -23.04 -17.78
CA ARG A 51 -23.37 -22.61 -18.60
C ARG A 51 -23.87 -21.20 -18.25
N ASN A 52 -24.03 -20.86 -16.96
CA ASN A 52 -24.52 -19.54 -16.58
C ASN A 52 -23.55 -18.42 -17.03
N THR A 53 -22.23 -18.65 -16.96
CA THR A 53 -21.23 -17.72 -17.48
C THR A 53 -21.35 -17.58 -19.00
N TRP A 54 -21.54 -18.69 -19.73
CA TRP A 54 -21.79 -18.65 -21.15
C TRP A 54 -23.05 -17.84 -21.50
N GLU A 55 -24.17 -18.10 -20.81
CA GLU A 55 -25.44 -17.40 -21.00
C GLU A 55 -25.36 -15.91 -20.65
N SER A 56 -24.49 -15.50 -19.72
CA SER A 56 -24.26 -14.10 -19.35
C SER A 56 -23.50 -13.30 -20.42
N ILE A 57 -22.73 -13.95 -21.29
CA ILE A 57 -22.05 -13.28 -22.40
C ILE A 57 -23.11 -12.82 -23.41
N PRO A 58 -23.16 -11.53 -23.79
CA PRO A 58 -24.11 -11.05 -24.81
C PRO A 58 -24.01 -11.85 -26.11
N THR A 59 -25.14 -12.17 -26.70
CA THR A 59 -25.25 -13.06 -27.89
C THR A 59 -24.33 -12.64 -29.05
N GLN A 60 -24.14 -11.33 -29.24
CA GLN A 60 -23.25 -10.78 -30.30
C GLN A 60 -21.77 -11.10 -30.07
N TYR A 61 -21.37 -11.49 -28.86
CA TYR A 61 -20.00 -11.85 -28.51
C TYR A 61 -19.79 -13.34 -28.29
N ARG A 62 -20.83 -14.17 -28.50
CA ARG A 62 -20.77 -15.64 -28.45
C ARG A 62 -20.68 -16.24 -29.84
N PRO A 63 -19.77 -17.17 -30.11
CA PRO A 63 -18.66 -17.62 -29.27
C PRO A 63 -17.57 -16.54 -29.10
N LEU A 64 -16.73 -16.66 -28.04
CA LEU A 64 -15.57 -15.78 -27.88
C LEU A 64 -14.57 -16.04 -29.02
N ASN A 65 -14.37 -15.06 -29.90
CA ASN A 65 -13.52 -15.17 -31.07
C ASN A 65 -12.06 -15.53 -30.73
N ASP A 66 -11.40 -16.22 -31.64
CA ASP A 66 -9.98 -16.61 -31.57
C ASP A 66 -9.63 -17.56 -30.40
N ARG A 67 -10.64 -18.27 -29.87
CA ARG A 67 -10.54 -19.26 -28.80
C ARG A 67 -11.45 -20.45 -29.08
N TYR A 68 -11.13 -21.59 -28.49
CA TYR A 68 -12.06 -22.72 -28.38
C TYR A 68 -12.92 -22.51 -27.14
N ASN A 69 -14.27 -22.57 -27.33
CA ASN A 69 -15.25 -22.28 -26.28
C ASN A 69 -15.84 -23.59 -25.73
N PHE A 70 -15.44 -23.95 -24.52
CA PHE A 70 -15.89 -25.15 -23.83
C PHE A 70 -16.87 -24.79 -22.73
N VAL A 71 -18.09 -25.38 -22.78
CA VAL A 71 -19.13 -25.04 -21.81
C VAL A 71 -19.49 -26.24 -20.95
N LEU A 72 -19.41 -26.06 -19.64
CA LEU A 72 -19.82 -27.06 -18.65
C LEU A 72 -21.28 -26.90 -18.30
N SER A 73 -22.09 -27.95 -18.59
CA SER A 73 -23.53 -27.98 -18.32
C SER A 73 -23.96 -29.34 -17.81
N SER A 74 -24.59 -29.38 -16.62
CA SER A 74 -25.25 -30.58 -16.12
C SER A 74 -26.60 -30.88 -16.79
N LYS A 75 -27.15 -29.93 -17.57
CA LYS A 75 -28.40 -30.13 -18.32
C LYS A 75 -28.09 -30.91 -19.57
N VAL A 76 -28.64 -32.12 -19.67
CA VAL A 76 -28.46 -33.05 -20.81
C VAL A 76 -29.00 -32.45 -22.12
N ASP A 77 -30.06 -31.65 -22.03
CA ASP A 77 -30.74 -31.06 -23.20
C ASP A 77 -30.22 -29.64 -23.52
N PHE A 78 -29.07 -29.23 -22.96
CA PHE A 78 -28.49 -27.96 -23.31
C PHE A 78 -27.97 -27.99 -24.73
N VAL A 79 -28.80 -27.52 -25.66
CA VAL A 79 -28.44 -27.32 -27.08
C VAL A 79 -28.11 -25.85 -27.27
N ASP A 80 -26.86 -25.56 -27.58
CA ASP A 80 -26.44 -24.20 -27.88
C ASP A 80 -26.54 -23.91 -29.37
N SER A 81 -27.45 -23.01 -29.74
CA SER A 81 -27.61 -22.53 -31.12
C SER A 81 -26.43 -21.68 -31.59
N HIS A 82 -25.47 -21.34 -30.71
CA HIS A 82 -24.36 -20.43 -30.95
C HIS A 82 -23.03 -21.12 -31.22
N LYS A 83 -22.99 -22.40 -31.48
CA LYS A 83 -21.82 -23.18 -31.92
C LYS A 83 -20.64 -23.12 -30.89
N THR A 84 -20.89 -23.62 -29.69
CA THR A 84 -19.76 -23.97 -28.78
C THR A 84 -18.90 -25.04 -29.44
N ASP A 85 -17.61 -25.03 -29.16
CA ASP A 85 -16.67 -26.04 -29.69
C ASP A 85 -16.85 -27.38 -28.95
N PHE A 86 -17.22 -27.34 -27.66
CA PHE A 86 -17.50 -28.54 -26.87
C PHE A 86 -18.45 -28.27 -25.69
N ILE A 87 -19.36 -29.20 -25.41
CA ILE A 87 -20.20 -29.21 -24.21
C ILE A 87 -19.90 -30.47 -23.43
N GLY A 88 -19.49 -30.31 -22.15
CA GLY A 88 -19.22 -31.41 -21.22
C GLY A 88 -20.13 -31.38 -20.02
N THR A 89 -20.51 -32.56 -19.50
CA THR A 89 -21.33 -32.68 -18.30
C THR A 89 -20.53 -32.66 -17.02
N SER A 90 -19.20 -32.88 -17.07
CA SER A 90 -18.26 -32.71 -15.97
C SER A 90 -16.93 -32.10 -16.45
N PHE A 91 -16.16 -31.56 -15.54
CA PHE A 91 -14.85 -31.00 -15.84
C PHE A 91 -13.87 -32.09 -16.35
N GLU A 92 -13.93 -33.29 -15.78
CA GLU A 92 -13.13 -34.45 -16.18
C GLU A 92 -13.37 -34.85 -17.61
N ILE A 93 -14.65 -34.85 -18.04
CA ILE A 93 -15.03 -35.15 -19.45
C ILE A 93 -14.39 -34.15 -20.41
N MET A 94 -14.35 -32.86 -20.03
CA MET A 94 -13.68 -31.82 -20.83
C MET A 94 -12.20 -32.07 -20.94
N ILE A 95 -11.54 -32.34 -19.82
CA ILE A 95 -10.09 -32.61 -19.77
C ILE A 95 -9.75 -33.88 -20.55
N ASN A 96 -10.53 -34.93 -20.40
CA ASN A 96 -10.36 -36.16 -21.17
C ASN A 96 -10.56 -35.94 -22.69
N TYR A 97 -11.53 -35.12 -23.08
CA TYR A 97 -11.72 -34.73 -24.48
C TYR A 97 -10.50 -33.98 -25.03
N ILE A 98 -9.99 -32.99 -24.30
CA ILE A 98 -8.77 -32.25 -24.69
C ILE A 98 -7.59 -33.22 -24.85
N ASN A 99 -7.39 -34.13 -23.89
CA ASN A 99 -6.32 -35.14 -23.94
C ASN A 99 -6.47 -36.08 -25.13
N SER A 100 -7.73 -36.44 -25.54
CA SER A 100 -7.97 -37.31 -26.67
C SER A 100 -7.72 -36.66 -28.04
N LYS A 101 -7.63 -35.34 -28.07
CA LYS A 101 -7.36 -34.50 -29.25
C LYS A 101 -6.07 -33.76 -29.21
N GLN A 102 -4.97 -34.40 -28.73
CA GLN A 102 -3.65 -33.79 -28.56
C GLN A 102 -3.14 -33.13 -29.84
N ASP A 103 -3.36 -33.74 -31.02
CA ASP A 103 -2.94 -33.14 -32.31
C ASP A 103 -3.56 -31.77 -32.55
N LEU A 104 -4.77 -31.53 -32.04
CA LEU A 104 -5.47 -30.28 -32.21
C LEU A 104 -5.08 -29.24 -31.12
N PHE A 105 -4.88 -29.69 -29.87
CA PHE A 105 -4.76 -28.85 -28.69
C PHE A 105 -3.36 -28.85 -28.05
N CYS A 106 -2.33 -29.49 -28.67
CA CYS A 106 -1.01 -29.70 -28.06
C CYS A 106 -0.34 -28.42 -27.55
N ASP A 107 -0.56 -27.29 -28.20
CA ASP A 107 0.03 -26.01 -27.85
C ASP A 107 -0.98 -24.98 -27.31
N SER A 108 -2.23 -25.41 -27.08
CA SER A 108 -3.28 -24.53 -26.57
C SER A 108 -3.17 -24.41 -25.04
N LYS A 109 -3.15 -23.18 -24.54
CA LYS A 109 -3.34 -22.93 -23.11
C LYS A 109 -4.82 -23.09 -22.76
N ILE A 110 -5.07 -23.52 -21.54
CA ILE A 110 -6.43 -23.73 -21.01
C ILE A 110 -6.70 -22.67 -19.95
N PHE A 111 -7.71 -21.85 -20.17
CA PHE A 111 -8.16 -20.83 -19.24
C PHE A 111 -9.52 -21.17 -18.65
N ILE A 112 -9.60 -21.23 -17.32
CA ILE A 112 -10.86 -21.31 -16.57
C ILE A 112 -11.38 -19.89 -16.40
N ILE A 113 -12.54 -19.57 -16.99
CA ILE A 113 -13.07 -18.20 -17.02
C ILE A 113 -14.38 -18.03 -16.23
N GLY A 114 -14.74 -19.03 -15.44
CA GLY A 114 -15.83 -18.92 -14.46
C GLY A 114 -17.02 -19.81 -14.73
N GLY A 115 -18.11 -19.69 -13.90
CA GLY A 115 -18.26 -18.80 -12.72
C GLY A 115 -17.85 -19.43 -11.40
N GLU A 116 -18.43 -18.91 -10.32
CA GLU A 116 -18.11 -19.28 -8.93
C GLU A 116 -17.97 -20.78 -8.69
N MET A 117 -18.94 -21.58 -9.09
CA MET A 117 -18.92 -23.03 -8.88
C MET A 117 -17.72 -23.69 -9.56
N LEU A 118 -17.37 -23.25 -10.78
CA LEU A 118 -16.25 -23.82 -11.52
C LEU A 118 -14.92 -23.39 -10.94
N TYR A 119 -14.77 -22.12 -10.51
CA TYR A 119 -13.57 -21.66 -9.80
C TYR A 119 -13.36 -22.44 -8.50
N ASN A 120 -14.42 -22.57 -7.67
CA ASN A 120 -14.35 -23.35 -6.44
C ASN A 120 -13.97 -24.80 -6.71
N TYR A 121 -14.58 -25.43 -7.71
CA TYR A 121 -14.32 -26.82 -8.06
C TYR A 121 -12.85 -27.04 -8.46
N VAL A 122 -12.33 -26.20 -9.35
CA VAL A 122 -10.95 -26.33 -9.85
C VAL A 122 -9.93 -26.02 -8.77
N LEU A 123 -10.15 -24.97 -7.97
CA LEU A 123 -9.25 -24.61 -6.85
C LEU A 123 -9.25 -25.67 -5.73
N THR A 124 -10.35 -26.42 -5.55
CA THR A 124 -10.43 -27.48 -4.53
C THR A 124 -9.86 -28.82 -5.04
N ASN A 125 -10.28 -29.26 -6.24
CA ASN A 125 -10.04 -30.62 -6.70
C ASN A 125 -8.85 -30.73 -7.67
N HIS A 126 -8.45 -29.63 -8.31
CA HIS A 126 -7.41 -29.60 -9.34
C HIS A 126 -6.28 -28.61 -9.04
N LEU A 127 -6.09 -28.27 -7.77
CA LEU A 127 -5.09 -27.30 -7.32
C LEU A 127 -3.70 -27.57 -7.90
N ASN A 128 -3.29 -28.85 -7.97
CA ASN A 128 -1.98 -29.23 -8.51
C ASN A 128 -1.80 -28.97 -10.01
N ASN A 129 -2.89 -28.78 -10.72
CA ASN A 129 -2.90 -28.51 -12.15
C ASN A 129 -2.98 -27.03 -12.49
N ILE A 130 -3.19 -26.16 -11.51
CA ILE A 130 -3.20 -24.70 -11.71
C ILE A 130 -1.76 -24.21 -11.89
N ASP A 131 -1.54 -23.41 -12.94
CA ASP A 131 -0.28 -22.73 -13.22
C ASP A 131 -0.30 -21.30 -12.68
N LYS A 132 -1.20 -20.48 -13.23
CA LYS A 132 -1.31 -19.06 -12.88
C LYS A 132 -2.75 -18.65 -12.60
N LEU A 133 -2.88 -17.59 -11.76
CA LEU A 133 -4.14 -16.86 -11.59
C LEU A 133 -3.95 -15.44 -12.13
N TYR A 134 -4.71 -15.07 -13.15
CA TYR A 134 -4.78 -13.72 -13.68
C TYR A 134 -5.99 -13.03 -13.05
N ILE A 135 -5.72 -12.07 -12.17
CA ILE A 135 -6.75 -11.44 -11.33
C ILE A 135 -6.79 -9.95 -11.59
N THR A 136 -7.97 -9.44 -11.93
CA THR A 136 -8.26 -8.01 -11.89
C THR A 136 -8.93 -7.69 -10.57
N GLU A 137 -8.23 -6.97 -9.69
CA GLU A 137 -8.81 -6.45 -8.45
C GLU A 137 -9.41 -5.08 -8.69
N ILE A 138 -10.72 -4.95 -8.49
CA ILE A 138 -11.49 -3.71 -8.64
C ILE A 138 -11.79 -3.18 -7.26
N TYR A 139 -11.27 -2.00 -6.96
CA TYR A 139 -11.38 -1.36 -5.65
C TYR A 139 -12.66 -0.53 -5.55
N SER A 140 -13.77 -1.25 -5.54
CA SER A 140 -15.11 -0.67 -5.43
C SER A 140 -16.02 -1.66 -4.70
N SER A 141 -16.90 -1.16 -3.86
CA SER A 141 -17.94 -1.97 -3.23
C SER A 141 -19.15 -2.01 -4.14
N VAL A 142 -19.36 -3.15 -4.78
CA VAL A 142 -20.49 -3.41 -5.69
C VAL A 142 -21.28 -4.57 -5.16
N GLU A 143 -22.61 -4.51 -5.28
CA GLU A 143 -23.49 -5.61 -4.88
C GLU A 143 -23.23 -6.84 -5.78
N CYS A 144 -23.03 -7.99 -5.14
CA CYS A 144 -22.72 -9.26 -5.81
C CYS A 144 -23.42 -10.42 -5.12
N ASP A 145 -23.81 -11.42 -5.91
CA ASP A 145 -24.41 -12.68 -5.45
C ASP A 145 -23.55 -13.92 -5.83
N ARG A 146 -22.41 -13.67 -6.50
CA ARG A 146 -21.41 -14.68 -6.87
C ARG A 146 -20.03 -14.18 -6.50
N PHE A 147 -19.17 -15.09 -6.01
CA PHE A 147 -17.89 -14.71 -5.41
C PHE A 147 -16.75 -15.60 -5.90
N PHE A 148 -15.57 -15.01 -6.05
CA PHE A 148 -14.33 -15.76 -6.26
C PHE A 148 -13.81 -16.30 -4.92
N PRO A 149 -13.27 -17.53 -4.88
CA PRO A 149 -12.66 -18.10 -3.67
C PRO A 149 -11.53 -17.21 -3.14
N LYS A 150 -11.27 -17.30 -1.82
CA LYS A 150 -10.09 -16.63 -1.25
C LYS A 150 -8.82 -17.25 -1.82
N ILE A 151 -7.94 -16.41 -2.36
CA ILE A 151 -6.60 -16.85 -2.76
C ILE A 151 -5.79 -17.12 -1.48
N ASP A 152 -5.26 -18.33 -1.37
CA ASP A 152 -4.42 -18.72 -0.26
C ASP A 152 -2.98 -18.29 -0.52
N ASN A 153 -2.45 -17.38 0.30
CA ASN A 153 -1.09 -16.87 0.17
C ASN A 153 -0.01 -17.89 0.54
N GLU A 154 -0.37 -18.96 1.27
CA GLU A 154 0.55 -20.09 1.52
C GLU A 154 0.75 -20.94 0.27
N ILE A 155 -0.21 -20.88 -0.67
CA ILE A 155 -0.17 -21.66 -1.90
C ILE A 155 0.27 -20.80 -3.09
N PHE A 156 -0.21 -19.55 -3.16
CA PHE A 156 0.05 -18.64 -4.25
C PHE A 156 0.81 -17.40 -3.79
N LYS A 157 1.77 -16.97 -4.60
CA LYS A 157 2.49 -15.70 -4.42
C LYS A 157 2.22 -14.76 -5.59
N ILE A 158 2.36 -13.46 -5.35
CA ILE A 158 2.29 -12.47 -6.41
C ILE A 158 3.55 -12.58 -7.27
N LYS A 159 3.38 -12.77 -8.57
CA LYS A 159 4.44 -12.71 -9.56
C LYS A 159 4.56 -11.32 -10.18
N GLU A 160 3.42 -10.77 -10.60
CA GLU A 160 3.37 -9.49 -11.27
C GLU A 160 2.19 -8.66 -10.75
N VAL A 161 2.37 -7.34 -10.74
CA VAL A 161 1.31 -6.38 -10.46
C VAL A 161 1.43 -5.17 -11.38
N SER A 162 0.31 -4.73 -11.95
CA SER A 162 0.28 -3.52 -12.77
C SER A 162 0.26 -2.25 -11.91
N LYS A 163 0.50 -1.09 -12.55
CA LYS A 163 0.11 0.20 -11.97
C LYS A 163 -1.41 0.26 -11.77
N PHE A 164 -1.86 1.17 -10.88
CA PHE A 164 -3.28 1.46 -10.76
C PHE A 164 -3.83 2.03 -12.06
N LYS A 165 -5.01 1.58 -12.43
CA LYS A 165 -5.82 2.10 -13.54
C LYS A 165 -7.11 2.69 -12.99
N LYS A 166 -7.70 3.62 -13.73
CA LYS A 166 -9.01 4.22 -13.39
C LYS A 166 -9.88 4.26 -14.63
N GLU A 167 -11.10 3.72 -14.54
CA GLU A 167 -12.14 3.82 -15.55
C GLU A 167 -13.51 3.89 -14.85
N ASN A 168 -14.41 4.75 -15.29
CA ASN A 168 -15.75 4.93 -14.70
C ASN A 168 -15.73 5.11 -13.18
N ASP A 169 -14.81 5.94 -12.68
CA ASP A 169 -14.56 6.20 -11.25
C ASP A 169 -14.16 4.99 -10.40
N MET A 170 -13.91 3.85 -11.01
CA MET A 170 -13.39 2.67 -10.35
C MET A 170 -11.88 2.57 -10.56
N PHE A 171 -11.15 2.35 -9.46
CA PHE A 171 -9.75 1.98 -9.54
C PHE A 171 -9.61 0.47 -9.60
N PHE A 172 -8.64 -0.02 -10.36
CA PHE A 172 -8.32 -1.44 -10.47
C PHE A 172 -6.86 -1.67 -10.79
N ARG A 173 -6.38 -2.91 -10.54
CA ARG A 173 -5.04 -3.40 -10.89
C ARG A 173 -5.12 -4.82 -11.42
N TYR A 174 -4.17 -5.18 -12.25
CA TYR A 174 -3.96 -6.56 -12.69
C TYR A 174 -2.90 -7.22 -11.84
N PHE A 175 -3.17 -8.43 -11.41
CA PHE A 175 -2.26 -9.30 -10.69
C PHE A 175 -2.06 -10.60 -11.45
N VAL A 176 -0.84 -11.09 -11.46
CA VAL A 176 -0.53 -12.48 -11.82
C VAL A 176 -0.04 -13.17 -10.56
N TYR A 177 -0.72 -14.22 -10.17
CA TYR A 177 -0.27 -15.10 -9.10
C TYR A 177 0.28 -16.38 -9.71
N GLU A 178 1.32 -16.93 -9.10
CA GLU A 178 1.85 -18.25 -9.42
C GLU A 178 1.94 -19.10 -8.16
N LYS A 179 2.01 -20.41 -8.36
CA LYS A 179 2.14 -21.36 -7.25
C LYS A 179 3.50 -21.26 -6.59
N ARG A 180 3.55 -21.37 -5.25
CA ARG A 180 4.81 -21.54 -4.53
C ARG A 180 5.40 -22.90 -4.85
N ILE A 181 6.67 -22.96 -5.19
CA ILE A 181 7.42 -24.20 -5.37
C ILE A 181 7.89 -24.64 -3.98
N ASN A 182 7.38 -25.75 -3.48
CA ASN A 182 7.89 -26.36 -2.24
C ASN A 182 9.22 -27.05 -2.58
N ASN A 183 10.34 -26.43 -2.24
CA ASN A 183 11.68 -27.02 -2.35
C ASN A 183 11.92 -28.07 -1.24
N ASN A 184 11.06 -29.11 -1.16
CA ASN A 184 11.25 -30.27 -0.27
C ASN A 184 11.83 -31.47 -1.03
N THR A 185 12.64 -31.25 -2.06
CA THR A 185 13.45 -32.32 -2.67
C THR A 185 14.91 -31.89 -2.61
N ASP A 186 15.72 -32.71 -1.93
CA ASP A 186 17.19 -32.63 -1.87
C ASP A 186 17.80 -32.76 -3.29
N ASP A 187 17.80 -31.70 -4.07
CA ASP A 187 18.61 -31.57 -5.26
C ASP A 187 19.36 -30.23 -5.19
N ASN A 188 20.65 -30.35 -4.85
CA ASN A 188 21.64 -29.30 -4.96
C ASN A 188 21.84 -28.92 -6.44
N THR A 189 20.91 -28.18 -7.02
CA THR A 189 21.12 -27.51 -8.30
C THR A 189 20.94 -26.02 -8.11
N ASP A 190 21.96 -25.29 -8.53
CA ASP A 190 22.16 -23.84 -8.45
C ASP A 190 20.91 -22.99 -8.36
N ASN A 191 20.81 -22.24 -7.24
CA ASN A 191 19.86 -21.16 -6.99
C ASN A 191 20.05 -19.98 -7.96
N THR A 192 19.67 -20.12 -9.22
CA THR A 192 19.69 -19.00 -10.20
C THR A 192 18.33 -18.52 -10.65
N ASP A 193 17.21 -19.08 -10.14
CA ASP A 193 15.86 -18.75 -10.60
C ASP A 193 15.03 -17.91 -9.60
N ASN A 194 15.65 -17.00 -8.87
CA ASN A 194 14.93 -16.08 -7.95
C ASN A 194 14.50 -14.75 -8.60
N THR A 195 14.60 -14.62 -9.92
CA THR A 195 14.44 -13.33 -10.62
C THR A 195 12.99 -12.96 -11.01
N ASP A 196 12.00 -13.84 -10.83
CA ASP A 196 10.65 -13.66 -11.38
C ASP A 196 9.53 -13.34 -10.37
N ASN A 197 9.87 -13.07 -9.10
CA ASN A 197 8.85 -12.73 -8.10
C ASN A 197 8.63 -11.21 -8.04
N TYR A 198 7.39 -10.80 -7.78
CA TYR A 198 7.13 -9.40 -7.45
C TYR A 198 7.89 -9.02 -6.17
N ILE A 199 8.71 -8.00 -6.27
CA ILE A 199 9.42 -7.41 -5.12
C ILE A 199 8.98 -5.96 -5.01
N ASN A 200 8.52 -5.56 -3.82
CA ASN A 200 8.38 -4.16 -3.48
C ASN A 200 9.76 -3.63 -3.07
N GLU A 201 10.50 -3.12 -4.05
CA GLU A 201 11.88 -2.65 -3.89
C GLU A 201 12.03 -1.58 -2.80
N GLU A 202 11.02 -0.72 -2.67
CA GLU A 202 11.05 0.35 -1.68
C GLU A 202 10.90 -0.21 -0.25
N GLU A 203 10.05 -1.21 -0.06
CA GLU A 203 9.90 -1.89 1.24
C GLU A 203 11.04 -2.88 1.50
N LEU A 204 11.66 -3.45 0.44
CA LEU A 204 12.88 -4.24 0.56
C LEU A 204 14.03 -3.39 1.13
N ASN A 205 14.19 -2.15 0.68
CA ASN A 205 15.20 -1.24 1.23
C ASN A 205 14.97 -0.98 2.73
N TYR A 206 13.71 -0.88 3.16
CA TYR A 206 13.38 -0.78 4.59
C TYR A 206 13.74 -2.06 5.36
N LYS A 207 13.45 -3.24 4.81
CA LYS A 207 13.87 -4.53 5.39
C LYS A 207 15.40 -4.63 5.50
N ASN A 208 16.12 -4.22 4.47
CA ASN A 208 17.58 -4.24 4.45
C ASN A 208 18.18 -3.32 5.53
N MET A 209 17.58 -2.14 5.77
CA MET A 209 18.00 -1.27 6.88
C MET A 209 17.79 -1.96 8.24
N ILE A 210 16.67 -2.65 8.44
CA ILE A 210 16.44 -3.39 9.69
C ILE A 210 17.47 -4.51 9.84
N LYS A 211 17.77 -5.27 8.78
CA LYS A 211 18.79 -6.32 8.79
C LYS A 211 20.17 -5.76 9.11
N ASP A 212 20.56 -4.66 8.51
CA ASP A 212 21.83 -3.99 8.79
C ASP A 212 21.96 -3.59 10.27
N ILE A 213 20.88 -3.04 10.87
CA ILE A 213 20.86 -2.72 12.30
C ILE A 213 21.01 -3.98 13.16
N LEU A 214 20.31 -5.06 12.82
CA LEU A 214 20.35 -6.32 13.58
C LEU A 214 21.71 -7.02 13.49
N GLU A 215 22.41 -6.92 12.36
CA GLU A 215 23.67 -7.61 12.07
C GLU A 215 24.89 -6.78 12.44
N ASN A 216 24.88 -5.48 12.17
CA ASN A 216 26.04 -4.59 12.25
C ASN A 216 25.89 -3.46 13.28
N GLY A 217 24.70 -3.33 13.91
CA GLY A 217 24.42 -2.26 14.85
C GLY A 217 25.23 -2.33 16.15
N LEU A 218 25.58 -1.17 16.67
CA LEU A 218 26.22 -1.04 17.98
C LEU A 218 25.17 -1.04 19.09
N VAL A 219 25.40 -1.84 20.12
CA VAL A 219 24.57 -1.83 21.34
C VAL A 219 24.88 -0.57 22.13
N ARG A 220 23.84 0.19 22.48
CA ARG A 220 23.96 1.45 23.22
C ARG A 220 22.91 1.53 24.31
N ASP A 221 23.30 2.15 25.41
CA ASP A 221 22.34 2.56 26.43
C ASP A 221 21.61 3.83 25.97
N ASP A 222 20.39 4.00 26.44
CA ASP A 222 19.57 5.16 26.14
C ASP A 222 18.87 5.72 27.39
N ARG A 223 18.23 6.89 27.25
CA ARG A 223 17.54 7.57 28.36
C ARG A 223 16.38 6.77 28.98
N THR A 224 15.81 5.80 28.25
CA THR A 224 14.67 5.00 28.71
C THR A 224 15.11 3.82 29.58
N GLY A 225 16.41 3.46 29.54
CA GLY A 225 16.96 2.29 30.21
C GLY A 225 16.69 0.96 29.52
N VAL A 226 15.96 0.94 28.39
CA VAL A 226 15.73 -0.27 27.58
C VAL A 226 16.98 -0.66 26.81
N GLY A 227 17.71 0.33 26.31
CA GLY A 227 18.84 0.17 25.42
C GLY A 227 18.44 -0.11 23.97
N THR A 228 19.34 0.17 23.05
CA THR A 228 19.13 0.07 21.62
C THR A 228 20.27 -0.66 20.93
N ILE A 229 19.99 -1.13 19.69
CA ILE A 229 21.02 -1.44 18.71
C ILE A 229 20.87 -0.42 17.58
N SER A 230 21.95 0.22 17.15
CA SER A 230 21.86 1.31 16.17
C SER A 230 22.99 1.30 15.15
N VAL A 231 22.68 1.81 13.94
CA VAL A 231 23.65 2.23 12.92
C VAL A 231 23.53 3.73 12.70
N PHE A 232 24.63 4.36 12.31
CA PHE A 232 24.64 5.79 12.04
C PHE A 232 24.67 6.06 10.55
N ALA A 233 23.78 6.95 10.08
CA ALA A 233 23.67 7.39 8.70
C ALA A 233 23.54 6.22 7.68
N PRO A 234 22.51 5.36 7.83
CA PRO A 234 22.23 4.31 6.84
C PRO A 234 21.93 4.92 5.46
N TYR A 235 21.86 4.09 4.42
CA TYR A 235 21.46 4.54 3.10
C TYR A 235 20.10 5.26 3.14
N SER A 236 19.98 6.36 2.40
CA SER A 236 18.73 7.08 2.27
C SER A 236 17.70 6.22 1.52
N MET A 237 16.46 6.23 1.99
CA MET A 237 15.35 5.52 1.37
C MET A 237 14.49 6.48 0.56
N LYS A 238 14.16 6.09 -0.66
CA LYS A 238 13.34 6.88 -1.57
C LYS A 238 12.09 6.11 -1.96
N TYR A 239 10.94 6.80 -1.93
CA TYR A 239 9.64 6.24 -2.26
C TYR A 239 8.96 7.07 -3.35
N ASN A 240 8.35 6.40 -4.32
CA ASN A 240 7.60 7.04 -5.40
C ASN A 240 6.14 7.32 -4.93
N LEU A 241 5.71 8.57 -5.04
CA LEU A 241 4.38 9.00 -4.65
C LEU A 241 3.42 9.20 -5.84
N GLU A 242 3.89 9.06 -7.08
CA GLU A 242 3.06 9.30 -8.28
C GLU A 242 1.89 8.31 -8.36
N ASP A 243 2.14 7.04 -8.06
CA ASP A 243 1.14 5.97 -8.19
C ASP A 243 0.80 5.31 -6.86
N THR A 244 1.68 5.34 -5.87
CA THR A 244 1.56 4.57 -4.63
C THR A 244 1.80 5.44 -3.39
N PHE A 245 1.33 4.96 -2.24
CA PHE A 245 1.54 5.57 -0.94
C PHE A 245 2.30 4.60 -0.03
N PRO A 246 3.45 5.00 0.56
CA PRO A 246 4.37 4.10 1.25
C PRO A 246 3.88 3.70 2.66
N LEU A 247 2.67 3.18 2.76
CA LEU A 247 2.14 2.63 4.02
C LEU A 247 2.61 1.19 4.18
N CYS A 248 3.32 0.91 5.26
CA CYS A 248 3.95 -0.38 5.53
C CYS A 248 3.00 -1.57 5.32
N THR A 249 3.47 -2.61 4.62
CA THR A 249 2.71 -3.83 4.38
C THR A 249 3.17 -4.99 5.26
N LEU A 250 4.37 -4.91 5.83
CA LEU A 250 4.95 -5.94 6.72
C LEU A 250 4.25 -6.01 8.08
N LYS A 251 3.67 -4.90 8.52
CA LYS A 251 2.77 -4.79 9.67
C LYS A 251 1.73 -3.72 9.39
N ARG A 252 0.61 -3.77 10.12
CA ARG A 252 -0.49 -2.81 9.90
C ARG A 252 -0.06 -1.38 10.21
N GLY A 253 -0.18 -0.49 9.22
CA GLY A 253 -0.06 0.96 9.39
C GLY A 253 -1.41 1.62 9.74
N PHE A 254 -1.36 2.73 10.48
CA PHE A 254 -2.53 3.44 10.99
C PHE A 254 -2.65 4.84 10.37
N LEU A 255 -3.05 4.89 9.09
CA LEU A 255 -3.12 6.14 8.31
C LEU A 255 -3.93 7.24 9.01
N ARG A 256 -5.04 6.91 9.70
CA ARG A 256 -5.85 7.90 10.41
C ARG A 256 -5.04 8.59 11.50
N ALA A 257 -4.26 7.87 12.27
CA ALA A 257 -3.46 8.45 13.33
C ALA A 257 -2.31 9.31 12.78
N VAL A 258 -1.68 8.89 11.68
CA VAL A 258 -0.69 9.70 10.93
C VAL A 258 -1.32 11.00 10.43
N PHE A 259 -2.53 10.94 9.88
CA PHE A 259 -3.25 12.10 9.38
C PHE A 259 -3.55 13.10 10.50
N GLU A 260 -4.13 12.63 11.60
CA GLU A 260 -4.54 13.50 12.71
C GLU A 260 -3.34 14.15 13.41
N GLU A 261 -2.23 13.42 13.55
CA GLU A 261 -0.99 13.99 14.07
C GLU A 261 -0.41 15.06 13.13
N LEU A 262 -0.36 14.80 11.81
CA LEU A 262 0.09 15.80 10.86
C LEU A 262 -0.80 17.05 10.89
N MET A 263 -2.12 16.87 10.96
CA MET A 263 -3.06 18.00 11.06
C MET A 263 -2.92 18.79 12.36
N LEU A 264 -2.58 18.12 13.47
CA LEU A 264 -2.22 18.81 14.72
C LEU A 264 -1.03 19.75 14.50
N TYR A 265 0.01 19.28 13.80
CA TYR A 265 1.20 20.10 13.50
C TYR A 265 0.91 21.21 12.49
N ILE A 266 0.17 20.94 11.43
CA ILE A 266 -0.25 21.91 10.41
C ILE A 266 -1.05 23.06 11.06
N ARG A 267 -1.87 22.76 12.05
CA ARG A 267 -2.68 23.74 12.80
C ARG A 267 -1.89 24.46 13.90
N GLY A 268 -0.59 24.18 14.03
CA GLY A 268 0.26 24.80 15.06
C GLY A 268 -0.04 24.35 16.49
N GLN A 269 -0.80 23.26 16.64
CA GLN A 269 -1.26 22.77 17.94
C GLN A 269 -0.22 21.87 18.61
N THR A 270 -0.22 21.88 19.94
CA THR A 270 0.67 21.10 20.80
C THR A 270 -0.05 20.42 21.94
N ASP A 271 -1.38 20.36 21.91
CA ASP A 271 -2.24 19.74 22.92
C ASP A 271 -2.57 18.29 22.53
N ASN A 272 -1.97 17.32 23.23
CA ASN A 272 -2.25 15.90 23.02
C ASN A 272 -3.71 15.52 23.34
N ASN A 273 -4.44 16.29 24.12
CA ASN A 273 -5.85 15.98 24.41
C ASN A 273 -6.69 15.99 23.13
N ILE A 274 -6.31 16.79 22.11
CA ILE A 274 -6.97 16.80 20.79
C ILE A 274 -6.84 15.43 20.10
N LEU A 275 -5.71 14.75 20.25
CA LEU A 275 -5.51 13.40 19.72
C LEU A 275 -6.25 12.35 20.57
N LYS A 276 -6.25 12.50 21.90
CA LYS A 276 -6.99 11.62 22.82
C LYS A 276 -8.48 11.60 22.53
N GLU A 277 -9.09 12.77 22.29
CA GLU A 277 -10.50 12.90 21.89
C GLU A 277 -10.83 12.13 20.60
N LYS A 278 -9.84 11.94 19.73
CA LYS A 278 -9.93 11.14 18.51
C LYS A 278 -9.53 9.67 18.69
N ASN A 279 -9.35 9.24 19.95
CA ASN A 279 -8.88 7.89 20.32
C ASN A 279 -7.49 7.56 19.71
N ILE A 280 -6.55 8.51 19.77
CA ILE A 280 -5.16 8.39 19.33
C ILE A 280 -4.25 8.68 20.53
N HIS A 281 -3.45 7.68 20.93
CA HIS A 281 -2.72 7.62 22.20
C HIS A 281 -1.19 7.66 22.04
N ILE A 282 -0.68 8.08 20.89
CA ILE A 282 0.75 8.04 20.53
C ILE A 282 1.63 9.00 21.37
N TRP A 283 1.04 10.02 21.97
CA TRP A 283 1.75 11.01 22.78
C TRP A 283 1.44 10.90 24.29
N ASP A 284 0.58 9.94 24.71
CA ASP A 284 0.10 9.83 26.07
C ASP A 284 1.25 9.68 27.09
N GLY A 285 2.16 8.72 26.84
CA GLY A 285 3.28 8.45 27.74
C GLY A 285 4.23 9.64 27.92
N ASN A 286 4.36 10.49 26.91
CA ASN A 286 5.29 11.62 26.89
C ASN A 286 4.66 12.95 27.35
N THR A 287 3.37 12.97 27.68
CA THR A 287 2.65 14.19 28.09
C THR A 287 1.93 14.03 29.43
N THR A 288 2.21 12.95 30.18
CA THR A 288 1.71 12.79 31.55
C THR A 288 2.34 13.82 32.48
N ARG A 289 1.67 14.14 33.58
CA ARG A 289 2.23 15.05 34.59
C ARG A 289 3.61 14.58 35.11
N GLU A 290 3.72 13.27 35.39
CA GLU A 290 4.97 12.67 35.87
C GLU A 290 6.12 12.84 34.85
N PHE A 291 5.84 12.55 33.56
CA PHE A 291 6.86 12.70 32.52
C PHE A 291 7.31 14.16 32.35
N LEU A 292 6.37 15.10 32.31
CA LEU A 292 6.67 16.52 32.21
C LEU A 292 7.47 17.03 33.41
N ASP A 293 7.15 16.59 34.63
CA ASP A 293 7.87 16.93 35.84
C ASP A 293 9.32 16.41 35.82
N LYS A 294 9.51 15.16 35.40
CA LYS A 294 10.83 14.54 35.20
C LYS A 294 11.68 15.30 34.16
N ARG A 295 11.02 15.86 33.15
CA ARG A 295 11.63 16.70 32.13
C ARG A 295 11.94 18.14 32.60
N GLY A 296 11.54 18.53 33.81
CA GLY A 296 11.66 19.90 34.31
C GLY A 296 10.58 20.86 33.78
N LEU A 297 9.55 20.35 33.14
CA LEU A 297 8.47 21.11 32.49
C LEU A 297 7.25 21.28 33.42
N LYS A 298 7.48 21.54 34.69
CA LYS A 298 6.42 21.68 35.72
C LYS A 298 5.42 22.81 35.43
N HIS A 299 5.84 23.81 34.65
CA HIS A 299 5.02 24.96 34.25
C HIS A 299 4.03 24.66 33.15
N LEU A 300 4.23 23.56 32.40
CA LEU A 300 3.30 23.15 31.34
C LEU A 300 2.15 22.31 31.93
N PRO A 301 0.94 22.45 31.44
CA PRO A 301 -0.17 21.59 31.84
C PRO A 301 0.02 20.15 31.33
N GLU A 302 -0.64 19.18 31.99
CA GLU A 302 -0.69 17.81 31.49
C GLU A 302 -1.34 17.77 30.11
N GLY A 303 -0.79 16.95 29.21
CA GLY A 303 -1.18 16.89 27.81
C GLY A 303 -0.41 17.83 26.89
N ASP A 304 0.39 18.73 27.44
CA ASP A 304 1.19 19.69 26.67
C ASP A 304 2.44 19.03 26.09
N MET A 305 2.62 19.09 24.77
CA MET A 305 3.78 18.57 24.07
C MET A 305 5.00 19.53 24.14
N GLY A 306 4.78 20.75 24.59
CA GLY A 306 5.81 21.78 24.67
C GLY A 306 6.13 22.43 23.32
N GLU A 307 7.25 23.15 23.30
CA GLU A 307 7.77 23.86 22.12
C GLU A 307 8.36 22.87 21.10
N THR A 308 7.49 22.19 20.36
CA THR A 308 7.87 21.14 19.40
C THR A 308 7.11 21.28 18.08
N TYR A 309 7.02 20.26 17.29
CA TYR A 309 6.53 20.13 15.92
C TYR A 309 5.54 21.22 15.46
N GLY A 310 4.30 21.24 16.00
CA GLY A 310 3.26 22.18 15.56
C GLY A 310 3.64 23.63 15.81
N PHE A 311 4.14 23.94 17.00
CA PHE A 311 4.60 25.29 17.32
C PHE A 311 5.76 25.73 16.43
N ASN A 312 6.78 24.89 16.26
CA ASN A 312 7.93 25.22 15.41
C ASN A 312 7.53 25.33 13.91
N MET A 313 6.52 24.62 13.47
CA MET A 313 6.03 24.73 12.09
C MET A 313 5.37 26.09 11.82
N ARG A 314 4.58 26.61 12.76
CA ARG A 314 3.76 27.82 12.57
C ARG A 314 4.27 29.07 13.28
N HIS A 315 5.12 28.92 14.30
CA HIS A 315 5.54 29.98 15.20
C HIS A 315 7.04 29.93 15.51
N TYR A 316 7.87 29.58 14.50
CA TYR A 316 9.30 29.38 14.70
C TYR A 316 9.99 30.61 15.29
N GLY A 317 10.75 30.42 16.40
CA GLY A 317 11.44 31.48 17.11
C GLY A 317 10.53 32.40 17.93
N GLY A 318 9.23 32.15 17.97
CA GLY A 318 8.29 32.82 18.85
C GLY A 318 8.47 32.43 20.31
N THR A 319 7.73 33.04 21.20
CA THR A 319 7.71 32.71 22.62
C THR A 319 6.59 31.72 22.91
N TYR A 320 6.96 30.50 23.32
CA TYR A 320 6.02 29.47 23.73
C TYR A 320 5.53 29.74 25.17
N ILE A 321 4.22 29.60 25.41
CA ILE A 321 3.60 29.72 26.72
C ILE A 321 3.07 28.35 27.18
N ASN A 322 2.08 27.81 26.51
CA ASN A 322 1.52 26.45 26.70
C ASN A 322 0.57 26.07 25.56
N CYS A 323 0.14 24.82 25.54
CA CYS A 323 -0.71 24.27 24.46
C CYS A 323 -2.14 24.88 24.36
N LYS A 324 -2.57 25.68 25.33
CA LYS A 324 -3.87 26.35 25.33
C LYS A 324 -3.79 27.82 24.89
N SER A 325 -2.58 28.32 24.66
CA SER A 325 -2.35 29.72 24.31
C SER A 325 -2.60 29.97 22.82
N GLU A 326 -3.17 31.13 22.53
CA GLU A 326 -3.26 31.63 21.15
C GLU A 326 -2.02 32.46 20.82
N TYR A 327 -1.35 32.11 19.74
CA TYR A 327 -0.05 32.69 19.41
C TYR A 327 -0.13 33.80 18.35
N GLY A 328 -1.20 33.86 17.53
CA GLY A 328 -1.39 34.87 16.52
C GLY A 328 -0.19 35.01 15.57
N LYS A 329 0.43 36.20 15.52
CA LYS A 329 1.63 36.46 14.70
C LYS A 329 2.95 36.32 15.47
N ASN A 330 2.95 35.62 16.61
CA ASN A 330 4.15 35.37 17.39
C ASN A 330 5.04 34.32 16.70
N GLY A 331 6.23 34.71 16.26
CA GLY A 331 7.16 33.86 15.52
C GLY A 331 6.94 33.88 14.00
N PHE A 332 7.69 33.04 13.30
CA PHE A 332 7.68 32.92 11.85
C PHE A 332 6.88 31.70 11.39
N ASP A 333 5.89 31.90 10.54
CA ASP A 333 5.08 30.84 9.95
C ASP A 333 5.83 30.19 8.77
N GLN A 334 6.52 29.08 9.03
CA GLN A 334 7.27 28.37 8.03
C GLN A 334 6.38 27.66 7.01
N LEU A 335 5.17 27.23 7.42
CA LEU A 335 4.23 26.55 6.52
C LEU A 335 3.65 27.52 5.48
N GLU A 336 3.22 28.69 5.91
CA GLU A 336 2.75 29.74 5.00
C GLU A 336 3.87 30.16 4.03
N TYR A 337 5.10 30.34 4.54
CA TYR A 337 6.26 30.62 3.71
C TYR A 337 6.50 29.54 2.65
N VAL A 338 6.50 28.27 3.00
CA VAL A 338 6.72 27.15 2.07
C VAL A 338 5.63 27.08 1.01
N ILE A 339 4.35 27.25 1.39
CA ILE A 339 3.23 27.28 0.44
C ILE A 339 3.41 28.44 -0.57
N ASN A 340 3.80 29.62 -0.10
CA ASN A 340 4.06 30.77 -0.94
C ASN A 340 5.26 30.56 -1.89
N GLU A 341 6.36 29.96 -1.40
CA GLU A 341 7.51 29.63 -2.24
C GLU A 341 7.18 28.58 -3.33
N ILE A 342 6.41 27.53 -2.99
CA ILE A 342 5.96 26.53 -3.98
C ILE A 342 5.17 27.20 -5.09
N LYS A 343 4.28 28.15 -4.77
CA LYS A 343 3.43 28.85 -5.73
C LYS A 343 4.21 29.86 -6.58
N ASN A 344 4.99 30.70 -5.94
CA ASN A 344 5.51 31.94 -6.55
C ASN A 344 7.00 31.85 -6.94
N ASN A 345 7.74 30.92 -6.34
CA ASN A 345 9.19 30.77 -6.55
C ASN A 345 9.60 29.28 -6.58
N PRO A 346 9.01 28.46 -7.50
CA PRO A 346 9.20 27.01 -7.50
C PRO A 346 10.64 26.55 -7.73
N HIS A 347 11.52 27.42 -8.25
CA HIS A 347 12.95 27.12 -8.42
C HIS A 347 13.80 27.43 -7.17
N SER A 348 13.18 27.93 -6.10
CA SER A 348 13.88 28.21 -4.83
C SER A 348 14.50 26.96 -4.23
N ARG A 349 15.72 27.07 -3.74
CA ARG A 349 16.42 26.03 -2.96
C ARG A 349 16.21 26.21 -1.45
N ARG A 350 15.29 27.09 -1.05
CA ARG A 350 14.99 27.46 0.34
C ARG A 350 13.58 27.05 0.77
N ILE A 351 12.93 26.17 0.01
CA ILE A 351 11.58 25.67 0.34
C ILE A 351 11.75 24.59 1.42
N LEU A 352 11.87 25.02 2.67
CA LEU A 352 12.14 24.11 3.79
C LEU A 352 11.46 24.56 5.08
N ILE A 353 11.16 23.58 5.94
CA ILE A 353 10.62 23.75 7.29
C ILE A 353 11.60 23.10 8.28
N ASN A 354 12.10 23.84 9.25
CA ASN A 354 12.91 23.33 10.34
C ASN A 354 12.04 23.11 11.58
N LEU A 355 12.04 21.90 12.10
CA LEU A 355 11.33 21.55 13.33
C LEU A 355 12.26 21.49 14.55
N TRP A 356 13.57 21.55 14.32
CA TRP A 356 14.59 21.55 15.34
C TRP A 356 15.05 22.97 15.65
N ASN A 357 14.86 23.37 16.91
CA ASN A 357 15.38 24.62 17.41
C ASN A 357 16.29 24.33 18.63
N PRO A 358 17.61 24.36 18.50
CA PRO A 358 18.51 23.96 19.57
C PRO A 358 18.39 24.83 20.85
N LYS A 359 17.90 26.06 20.70
CA LYS A 359 17.69 26.97 21.84
C LYS A 359 16.55 26.52 22.73
N THR A 360 15.54 25.82 22.17
CA THR A 360 14.28 25.55 22.85
C THR A 360 13.97 24.04 23.02
N THR A 361 14.96 23.19 22.71
CA THR A 361 14.78 21.72 22.88
C THR A 361 14.49 21.30 24.32
N CYS A 362 14.93 22.10 25.31
CA CYS A 362 14.62 21.87 26.73
C CYS A 362 13.15 22.15 27.08
N ASN A 363 12.44 22.93 26.26
CA ASN A 363 11.03 23.29 26.46
C ASN A 363 10.06 22.29 25.80
N ALA A 364 10.56 21.25 25.13
CA ALA A 364 9.77 20.22 24.52
C ALA A 364 9.65 18.98 25.42
N ALA A 365 8.47 18.40 25.51
CA ALA A 365 8.27 17.10 26.14
C ALA A 365 9.21 16.05 25.51
N LEU A 366 9.19 15.96 24.17
CA LEU A 366 10.21 15.27 23.37
C LEU A 366 10.79 16.21 22.31
N PRO A 367 12.11 16.43 22.27
CA PRO A 367 12.74 17.13 21.15
C PRO A 367 12.48 16.42 19.82
N SER A 368 12.14 17.18 18.79
CA SER A 368 11.74 16.66 17.47
C SER A 368 12.74 15.64 16.89
N CYS A 369 12.29 14.44 16.58
CA CYS A 369 13.08 13.42 15.87
C CYS A 369 13.16 13.75 14.38
N LEU A 370 12.04 14.11 13.78
CA LEU A 370 12.00 14.71 12.45
C LEU A 370 12.47 16.15 12.56
N HIS A 371 13.64 16.39 11.97
CA HIS A 371 14.34 17.65 12.06
C HIS A 371 13.90 18.66 11.00
N GLN A 372 13.68 18.20 9.74
CA GLN A 372 13.50 19.08 8.60
C GLN A 372 12.68 18.41 7.50
N TYR A 373 11.84 19.22 6.86
CA TYR A 373 11.28 18.97 5.52
C TYR A 373 11.99 19.92 4.54
N GLN A 374 12.47 19.39 3.41
CA GLN A 374 12.93 20.19 2.28
C GLN A 374 12.16 19.77 1.03
N PHE A 375 11.50 20.74 0.38
CA PHE A 375 10.68 20.48 -0.80
C PHE A 375 11.43 20.84 -2.09
N TYR A 376 11.08 20.13 -3.15
CA TYR A 376 11.60 20.35 -4.49
C TYR A 376 10.47 20.29 -5.50
N VAL A 377 10.31 21.38 -6.28
CA VAL A 377 9.34 21.46 -7.37
C VAL A 377 10.04 21.12 -8.68
N ASN A 378 9.57 20.08 -9.36
CA ASN A 378 9.96 19.81 -10.73
C ASN A 378 8.92 20.49 -11.67
N THR A 379 9.29 21.61 -12.24
CA THR A 379 8.39 22.43 -13.08
C THR A 379 8.09 21.80 -14.43
N GLU A 380 8.98 20.94 -14.96
CA GLU A 380 8.76 20.23 -16.22
C GLU A 380 7.74 19.10 -16.04
N LYS A 381 7.91 18.27 -14.99
CA LYS A 381 7.00 17.16 -14.67
C LYS A 381 5.78 17.58 -13.88
N LYS A 382 5.74 18.85 -13.41
CA LYS A 382 4.74 19.35 -12.48
C LYS A 382 4.57 18.48 -11.24
N THR A 383 5.70 18.11 -10.60
CA THR A 383 5.68 17.28 -9.39
C THR A 383 6.30 18.00 -8.20
N LEU A 384 5.77 17.72 -7.00
CA LEU A 384 6.32 18.14 -5.72
C LEU A 384 6.95 16.94 -5.01
N SER A 385 8.24 17.03 -4.67
CA SER A 385 8.95 16.02 -3.89
C SER A 385 9.39 16.60 -2.56
N VAL A 386 9.63 15.72 -1.57
CA VAL A 386 10.14 16.12 -0.26
C VAL A 386 11.29 15.23 0.17
N GLN A 387 12.33 15.84 0.77
CA GLN A 387 13.30 15.13 1.57
C GLN A 387 13.00 15.41 3.06
N ILE A 388 12.97 14.35 3.86
CA ILE A 388 12.88 14.45 5.32
C ILE A 388 14.20 14.03 5.94
N TYR A 389 14.63 14.74 6.99
CA TYR A 389 15.79 14.37 7.80
C TYR A 389 15.36 14.03 9.22
N LEU A 390 15.62 12.80 9.62
CA LEU A 390 15.41 12.29 10.97
C LEU A 390 16.76 12.26 11.69
N ARG A 391 16.94 13.06 12.76
CA ARG A 391 18.18 12.97 13.58
C ARG A 391 18.29 11.62 14.28
N SER A 392 17.15 10.99 14.57
CA SER A 392 17.04 9.71 15.25
C SER A 392 15.70 9.06 14.90
N SER A 393 15.69 7.76 14.67
CA SER A 393 14.48 7.01 14.32
C SER A 393 14.46 5.65 15.00
N ASP A 394 13.40 5.37 15.78
CA ASP A 394 13.00 4.00 16.09
C ASP A 394 12.52 3.36 14.79
N VAL A 395 13.37 2.51 14.22
CA VAL A 395 13.13 1.93 12.89
C VAL A 395 11.97 0.96 12.92
N PHE A 396 11.74 0.26 14.01
CA PHE A 396 10.64 -0.69 14.13
C PHE A 396 9.27 -0.01 14.29
N LEU A 397 9.16 1.03 15.14
CA LEU A 397 7.87 1.69 15.43
C LEU A 397 7.61 2.91 14.56
N ALA A 398 8.58 3.84 14.47
CA ALA A 398 8.33 5.21 14.01
C ALA A 398 8.82 5.49 12.57
N ASN A 399 9.73 4.68 12.01
CA ASN A 399 10.31 4.99 10.70
C ASN A 399 9.26 5.13 9.60
N ASN A 400 8.42 4.13 9.42
CA ASN A 400 7.37 4.17 8.40
C ASN A 400 6.32 5.25 8.71
N TRP A 401 6.07 5.54 9.97
CA TRP A 401 5.19 6.63 10.40
C TRP A 401 5.69 7.98 9.84
N ASN A 402 6.96 8.30 10.05
CA ASN A 402 7.55 9.54 9.55
C ASN A 402 7.56 9.63 8.02
N VAL A 403 7.81 8.51 7.33
CA VAL A 403 7.71 8.43 5.85
C VAL A 403 6.28 8.71 5.41
N CYS A 404 5.28 8.08 6.04
CA CYS A 404 3.86 8.32 5.74
C CYS A 404 3.46 9.77 6.01
N THR A 405 3.94 10.37 7.13
CA THR A 405 3.67 11.78 7.46
C THR A 405 4.21 12.71 6.38
N GLY A 406 5.46 12.53 5.95
CA GLY A 406 6.06 13.34 4.87
C GLY A 406 5.38 13.13 3.52
N ALA A 407 5.03 11.88 3.18
CA ALA A 407 4.29 11.56 1.96
C ALA A 407 2.91 12.23 1.96
N LEU A 408 2.15 12.06 3.06
CA LEU A 408 0.83 12.68 3.22
C LEU A 408 0.90 14.20 3.10
N PHE A 409 1.92 14.82 3.68
CA PHE A 409 2.12 16.27 3.59
C PHE A 409 2.25 16.72 2.13
N VAL A 410 3.01 16.00 1.30
CA VAL A 410 3.10 16.26 -0.14
C VAL A 410 1.73 16.14 -0.82
N TYR A 411 0.95 15.08 -0.50
CA TYR A 411 -0.38 14.91 -1.06
C TYR A 411 -1.32 16.06 -0.70
N LEU A 412 -1.32 16.53 0.55
CA LEU A 412 -2.16 17.66 0.99
C LEU A 412 -1.74 18.96 0.30
N LEU A 413 -0.43 19.26 0.22
CA LEU A 413 0.07 20.44 -0.49
C LEU A 413 -0.32 20.45 -1.96
N CYS A 414 -0.19 19.33 -2.67
CA CYS A 414 -0.56 19.18 -4.07
C CYS A 414 -2.09 19.32 -4.30
N ASN A 415 -2.90 19.20 -3.26
CA ASN A 415 -4.36 19.33 -3.33
C ASN A 415 -4.90 20.66 -2.76
N LEU A 416 -4.04 21.68 -2.64
CA LEU A 416 -4.48 23.06 -2.50
C LEU A 416 -4.98 23.59 -3.85
N GLU A 417 -6.03 24.43 -3.83
CA GLU A 417 -6.69 24.89 -5.06
C GLU A 417 -5.73 25.63 -6.01
N ASP A 418 -4.81 26.43 -5.45
CA ASP A 418 -3.86 27.22 -6.22
C ASP A 418 -2.55 26.47 -6.54
N ILE A 419 -2.46 25.18 -6.26
CA ILE A 419 -1.27 24.36 -6.57
C ILE A 419 -1.60 23.36 -7.66
N GLU A 420 -0.96 23.50 -8.83
CA GLU A 420 -1.08 22.61 -9.98
C GLU A 420 0.09 21.63 -10.07
N LEU A 421 0.35 20.93 -8.97
CA LEU A 421 1.40 19.91 -8.88
C LEU A 421 0.80 18.57 -8.49
N THR A 422 1.50 17.49 -8.84
CA THR A 422 1.19 16.13 -8.39
C THR A 422 2.30 15.64 -7.45
N PRO A 423 2.02 14.66 -6.55
CA PRO A 423 3.04 14.06 -5.71
C PRO A 423 4.16 13.41 -6.55
N GLY A 424 5.42 13.70 -6.22
CA GLY A 424 6.59 13.14 -6.89
C GLY A 424 7.23 12.02 -6.07
N ASN A 425 8.21 12.36 -5.23
CA ASN A 425 8.92 11.39 -4.38
C ASN A 425 9.04 11.89 -2.95
N ILE A 426 9.21 10.96 -2.02
CA ILE A 426 9.76 11.25 -0.69
C ILE A 426 11.10 10.54 -0.53
N THR A 427 12.10 11.26 -0.01
CA THR A 427 13.39 10.68 0.39
C THR A 427 13.56 10.85 1.89
N MET A 428 13.81 9.75 2.60
CA MET A 428 14.12 9.77 4.01
C MET A 428 15.63 9.63 4.22
N VAL A 429 16.19 10.55 4.98
CA VAL A 429 17.57 10.52 5.47
C VAL A 429 17.54 10.41 6.99
N CYS A 430 18.31 9.49 7.56
CA CYS A 430 18.34 9.24 9.00
C CYS A 430 19.76 9.37 9.54
N GLY A 431 19.89 9.99 10.72
CA GLY A 431 21.13 10.01 11.50
C GLY A 431 21.29 8.71 12.29
N ASP A 432 20.78 8.66 13.51
CA ASP A 432 20.78 7.45 14.35
C ASP A 432 19.54 6.59 14.04
N ALA A 433 19.76 5.49 13.34
CA ALA A 433 18.71 4.49 13.05
C ALA A 433 18.84 3.33 14.03
N HIS A 434 17.84 3.12 14.88
CA HIS A 434 17.93 2.17 15.97
C HIS A 434 16.69 1.29 16.13
N ILE A 435 16.90 0.16 16.79
CA ILE A 435 15.84 -0.76 17.26
C ILE A 435 16.03 -0.92 18.76
N TYR A 436 14.98 -0.72 19.54
CA TYR A 436 15.00 -0.98 20.99
C TYR A 436 15.16 -2.49 21.25
N LYS A 437 15.89 -2.83 22.33
CA LYS A 437 16.21 -4.23 22.66
C LYS A 437 14.96 -5.12 22.80
N ASN A 438 13.88 -4.58 23.34
CA ASN A 438 12.58 -5.27 23.48
C ASN A 438 11.84 -5.50 22.15
N HIS A 439 12.30 -4.89 21.05
CA HIS A 439 11.70 -5.06 19.71
C HIS A 439 12.52 -5.96 18.78
N ILE A 440 13.69 -6.44 19.19
CA ILE A 440 14.62 -7.20 18.34
C ILE A 440 13.93 -8.44 17.73
N GLU A 441 13.25 -9.23 18.55
CA GLU A 441 12.60 -10.47 18.06
C GLU A 441 11.43 -10.15 17.11
N LEU A 442 10.69 -9.08 17.38
CA LEU A 442 9.62 -8.62 16.47
C LEU A 442 10.19 -8.11 15.13
N ALA A 443 11.33 -7.44 15.16
CA ALA A 443 12.02 -6.97 13.97
C ALA A 443 12.54 -8.13 13.11
N LYS A 444 13.09 -9.21 13.73
CA LYS A 444 13.49 -10.43 13.04
C LYS A 444 12.30 -11.08 12.32
N ILE A 445 11.15 -11.20 13.00
CA ILE A 445 9.93 -11.74 12.37
C ILE A 445 9.49 -10.84 11.20
N MET A 446 9.55 -9.51 11.37
CA MET A 446 9.10 -8.57 10.36
C MET A 446 9.92 -8.65 9.07
N VAL A 447 11.23 -8.82 9.14
CA VAL A 447 12.09 -8.89 7.94
C VAL A 447 11.92 -10.16 7.13
N GLU A 448 11.38 -11.23 7.71
CA GLU A 448 11.07 -12.46 6.97
C GLU A 448 9.75 -12.38 6.21
N ARG A 449 8.88 -11.42 6.52
CA ARG A 449 7.58 -11.28 5.84
C ARG A 449 7.76 -10.81 4.39
N GLU A 450 6.96 -11.36 3.50
CA GLU A 450 6.87 -10.87 2.11
C GLU A 450 6.12 -9.54 2.07
N SER A 451 6.61 -8.61 1.26
CA SER A 451 5.96 -7.33 1.05
C SER A 451 4.78 -7.45 0.08
N TYR A 452 3.68 -6.76 0.38
CA TYR A 452 2.61 -6.54 -0.60
C TYR A 452 2.87 -5.28 -1.43
N PRO A 453 2.21 -5.14 -2.60
CA PRO A 453 2.21 -3.89 -3.33
C PRO A 453 1.63 -2.75 -2.50
N TYR A 454 2.28 -1.58 -2.53
CA TYR A 454 1.77 -0.41 -1.84
C TYR A 454 0.38 0.02 -2.33
N PRO A 455 -0.46 0.55 -1.43
CA PRO A 455 -1.75 1.13 -1.76
C PRO A 455 -1.61 2.43 -2.55
N LYS A 456 -2.73 2.94 -3.05
CA LYS A 456 -2.86 4.30 -3.58
C LYS A 456 -3.59 5.18 -2.57
N LEU A 457 -3.07 6.39 -2.36
CA LEU A 457 -3.79 7.44 -1.64
C LEU A 457 -4.48 8.36 -2.66
N VAL A 458 -5.74 8.65 -2.42
CA VAL A 458 -6.52 9.61 -3.22
C VAL A 458 -7.03 10.70 -2.29
N VAL A 459 -6.78 11.95 -2.64
CA VAL A 459 -7.42 13.11 -2.01
C VAL A 459 -8.65 13.43 -2.83
N MET A 460 -9.82 13.43 -2.20
CA MET A 460 -11.12 13.50 -2.86
C MET A 460 -11.49 14.93 -3.27
N ASN A 461 -11.06 15.92 -2.47
CA ASN A 461 -11.42 17.31 -2.67
C ASN A 461 -10.21 18.20 -2.49
N LYS A 462 -10.06 19.22 -3.35
CA LYS A 462 -9.11 20.31 -3.13
C LYS A 462 -9.62 21.24 -2.02
N LYS A 463 -8.69 21.93 -1.35
CA LYS A 463 -9.00 22.92 -0.30
C LYS A 463 -8.28 24.23 -0.57
N ASN A 464 -8.86 25.31 -0.09
CA ASN A 464 -8.22 26.65 -0.13
C ASN A 464 -7.07 26.76 0.88
N LYS A 465 -7.24 26.13 2.05
CA LYS A 465 -6.25 26.13 3.13
C LYS A 465 -5.91 24.72 3.54
N ILE A 466 -4.66 24.47 3.85
CA ILE A 466 -4.19 23.15 4.23
C ILE A 466 -4.77 22.69 5.60
N GLU A 467 -5.10 23.65 6.47
CA GLU A 467 -5.73 23.40 7.77
C GLU A 467 -7.15 22.86 7.67
N ASP A 468 -7.82 23.04 6.52
CA ASP A 468 -9.23 22.65 6.32
C ASP A 468 -9.39 21.18 5.92
N PHE A 469 -8.30 20.45 5.67
CA PHE A 469 -8.39 19.01 5.40
C PHE A 469 -8.87 18.25 6.64
N VAL A 470 -9.75 17.27 6.38
CA VAL A 470 -10.24 16.29 7.35
C VAL A 470 -9.97 14.87 6.85
N TYR A 471 -9.99 13.88 7.74
CA TYR A 471 -9.63 12.50 7.36
C TYR A 471 -10.52 11.94 6.25
N GLU A 472 -11.77 12.36 6.19
CA GLU A 472 -12.76 11.99 5.18
C GLU A 472 -12.43 12.50 3.78
N ASP A 473 -11.54 13.49 3.66
CA ASP A 473 -11.06 13.98 2.36
C ASP A 473 -10.04 13.04 1.70
N ILE A 474 -9.55 12.01 2.41
CA ILE A 474 -8.60 11.05 1.87
C ILE A 474 -9.18 9.64 1.82
N LYS A 475 -8.81 8.89 0.79
CA LYS A 475 -9.18 7.48 0.63
C LYS A 475 -7.95 6.65 0.30
N LEU A 476 -7.76 5.56 1.05
CA LEU A 476 -6.72 4.58 0.80
C LEU A 476 -7.32 3.42 -0.03
N ILE A 477 -6.66 3.08 -1.14
CA ILE A 477 -7.16 2.10 -2.10
C ILE A 477 -6.16 0.94 -2.20
N GLY A 478 -6.65 -0.29 -2.08
CA GLY A 478 -5.88 -1.50 -2.30
C GLY A 478 -4.83 -1.79 -1.21
N TYR A 479 -5.04 -1.35 0.03
CA TYR A 479 -4.13 -1.64 1.13
C TYR A 479 -4.25 -3.09 1.60
N LYS A 480 -3.19 -3.84 1.42
CA LYS A 480 -3.00 -5.19 1.96
C LYS A 480 -1.83 -5.18 2.94
N THR A 481 -1.94 -5.90 4.03
CA THR A 481 -0.92 -5.98 5.08
C THR A 481 -0.98 -7.31 5.80
N HIS A 482 0.13 -7.70 6.42
CA HIS A 482 0.15 -8.78 7.38
C HIS A 482 -0.72 -8.46 8.61
N PRO A 483 -1.14 -9.47 9.39
CA PRO A 483 -1.89 -9.27 10.62
C PRO A 483 -1.20 -8.28 11.58
N ASN A 484 -1.99 -7.62 12.44
CA ASN A 484 -1.49 -6.71 13.46
C ASN A 484 -1.06 -7.46 14.72
N ASP A 485 -0.11 -8.37 14.57
CA ASP A 485 0.45 -9.24 15.61
C ASP A 485 1.82 -8.76 16.13
N LEU A 486 2.52 -7.89 15.37
CA LEU A 486 3.80 -7.30 15.76
C LEU A 486 3.56 -5.98 16.52
N LYS A 487 3.15 -6.09 17.79
CA LYS A 487 2.91 -4.93 18.67
C LYS A 487 4.15 -4.68 19.52
N GLY A 488 4.80 -3.55 19.28
CA GLY A 488 5.88 -3.05 20.14
C GLY A 488 5.35 -2.01 21.11
N GLU A 489 5.80 -2.04 22.36
CA GLU A 489 5.55 -0.98 23.33
C GLU A 489 6.53 0.17 23.14
N MET A 490 6.04 1.39 23.17
CA MET A 490 6.90 2.57 23.05
C MET A 490 7.77 2.70 24.30
N ALA A 491 9.08 2.82 24.12
CA ALA A 491 10.00 3.14 25.20
C ALA A 491 9.81 4.62 25.61
N VAL A 492 9.52 4.87 26.89
CA VAL A 492 9.14 6.18 27.44
C VAL A 492 10.19 6.72 28.40
#